data_021a2c9b770c642f9514ebb237528859
#
_entry.id   021a2c9b770c642f9514ebb237528859
#
_cell.length_a   1.000
_cell.length_b   1.000
_cell.length_c   1.000
_cell.angle_alpha   90.00
_cell.angle_beta   90.00
_cell.angle_gamma   90.00
#
_symmetry.space_group_name_H-M   'P 1'
#
loop_
_entity.id
_entity.type
_entity.pdbx_description
1 polymer ?
#
loop_
_entity_poly.entity_id
_entity_poly.type
_entity_poly.pdbx_seq_one_letter_code
_entity_poly.pdbx_strand_id
1 'polypeptide(L)'
;ASRCGEIMHFKKFDLITPNEKEVRFSLADQDSSISELTRELSKLSGFKNLILKLGERGTVTVSKQNNSLSFATPSFAKNVIDAVGAGDALLAYASLCLASNNSIVSANILGSIAAACECEMEGNISVKRSMIIDKINDLEKSSKFNI
;
A
#
# COMPACT_ATOMS: atom_id res chain seq x y z
N ALA A 1 5.51 2.72 -12.70
CA ALA A 1 5.16 4.12 -12.51
C ALA A 1 4.01 4.47 -13.47
N SER A 2 2.79 4.55 -12.97
CA SER A 2 1.68 5.03 -13.77
C SER A 2 1.88 6.53 -14.05
N ARG A 3 1.67 6.93 -15.29
CA ARG A 3 1.60 8.37 -15.60
C ARG A 3 0.42 8.95 -14.82
N CYS A 4 0.65 10.09 -14.18
CA CYS A 4 -0.43 10.82 -13.50
C CYS A 4 -1.62 11.00 -14.45
N GLY A 5 -2.83 10.63 -14.03
CA GLY A 5 -4.06 10.72 -14.82
C GLY A 5 -4.56 9.40 -15.42
N GLU A 6 -3.77 8.32 -15.41
CA GLU A 6 -4.16 7.05 -16.03
C GLU A 6 -4.91 6.07 -15.10
N ILE A 7 -5.05 6.37 -13.79
CA ILE A 7 -5.70 5.45 -12.83
C ILE A 7 -7.12 5.08 -13.27
N MET A 8 -7.82 5.99 -13.94
CA MET A 8 -9.17 5.78 -14.45
C MET A 8 -9.25 4.73 -15.58
N HIS A 9 -8.13 4.44 -16.24
CA HIS A 9 -8.04 3.43 -17.29
C HIS A 9 -7.84 2.02 -16.75
N PHE A 10 -7.45 1.87 -15.47
CA PHE A 10 -7.28 0.57 -14.80
C PHE A 10 -8.64 0.00 -14.40
N LYS A 11 -9.30 -0.69 -15.34
CA LYS A 11 -10.58 -1.36 -15.11
C LYS A 11 -10.37 -2.86 -14.90
N LYS A 12 -11.12 -3.43 -13.95
CA LYS A 12 -11.14 -4.89 -13.65
C LYS A 12 -9.81 -5.45 -13.11
N PHE A 13 -9.00 -4.63 -12.46
CA PHE A 13 -7.80 -5.09 -11.76
C PHE A 13 -8.17 -5.67 -10.39
N ASP A 14 -7.46 -6.74 -9.98
CA ASP A 14 -7.62 -7.33 -8.66
C ASP A 14 -7.07 -6.41 -7.56
N LEU A 15 -5.98 -5.71 -7.85
CA LEU A 15 -5.31 -4.77 -6.96
C LEU A 15 -4.78 -3.55 -7.71
N ILE A 16 -4.98 -2.36 -7.14
CA ILE A 16 -4.28 -1.13 -7.54
C ILE A 16 -3.62 -0.49 -6.32
N THR A 17 -2.42 0.09 -6.50
CA THR A 17 -1.62 0.66 -5.40
C THR A 17 -1.14 2.09 -5.72
N PRO A 18 -2.03 3.04 -6.00
CA PRO A 18 -1.64 4.42 -6.27
C PRO A 18 -1.15 5.13 -5.00
N ASN A 19 -0.42 6.23 -5.19
CA ASN A 19 -0.18 7.19 -4.11
C ASN A 19 -1.25 8.30 -4.10
N GLU A 20 -1.30 9.06 -3.02
CA GLU A 20 -2.28 10.15 -2.84
C GLU A 20 -2.21 11.18 -3.97
N LYS A 21 -1.01 11.58 -4.38
CA LYS A 21 -0.82 12.58 -5.46
C LYS A 21 -1.36 12.08 -6.80
N GLU A 22 -1.13 10.80 -7.12
CA GLU A 22 -1.66 10.17 -8.33
C GLU A 22 -3.19 10.17 -8.33
N VAL A 23 -3.83 9.84 -7.19
CA VAL A 23 -5.29 9.84 -7.06
C VAL A 23 -5.84 11.25 -7.17
N ARG A 24 -5.28 12.21 -6.43
CA ARG A 24 -5.71 13.61 -6.48
C ARG A 24 -5.62 14.19 -7.89
N PHE A 25 -4.52 13.93 -8.58
CA PHE A 25 -4.34 14.37 -9.96
C PHE A 25 -5.37 13.71 -10.89
N SER A 26 -5.62 12.40 -10.75
CA SER A 26 -6.55 11.66 -11.61
C SER A 26 -8.01 12.09 -11.42
N LEU A 27 -8.38 12.51 -10.21
CA LEU A 27 -9.73 13.00 -9.87
C LEU A 27 -9.86 14.52 -10.04
N ALA A 28 -8.78 15.23 -10.34
CA ALA A 28 -8.70 16.72 -10.32
C ALA A 28 -9.21 17.31 -8.99
N ASP A 29 -8.92 16.65 -7.88
CA ASP A 29 -9.41 16.97 -6.53
C ASP A 29 -8.26 17.11 -5.54
N GLN A 30 -7.98 18.35 -5.12
CA GLN A 30 -6.88 18.68 -4.21
C GLN A 30 -7.32 18.76 -2.74
N ASP A 31 -8.61 18.93 -2.48
CA ASP A 31 -9.12 19.41 -1.19
C ASP A 31 -9.87 18.33 -0.39
N SER A 32 -10.45 17.35 -1.06
CA SER A 32 -11.24 16.29 -0.41
C SER A 32 -10.42 15.44 0.55
N SER A 33 -11.10 14.92 1.56
CA SER A 33 -10.54 13.95 2.51
C SER A 33 -10.14 12.64 1.81
N ILE A 34 -9.24 11.87 2.44
CA ILE A 34 -8.85 10.54 1.94
C ILE A 34 -10.06 9.62 1.78
N SER A 35 -11.03 9.70 2.69
CA SER A 35 -12.27 8.92 2.61
C SER A 35 -13.11 9.27 1.37
N GLU A 36 -13.21 10.55 1.05
CA GLU A 36 -13.90 11.01 -0.16
C GLU A 36 -13.17 10.61 -1.43
N LEU A 37 -11.85 10.80 -1.48
CA LEU A 37 -11.01 10.38 -2.61
C LEU A 37 -11.16 8.87 -2.89
N THR A 38 -11.07 8.03 -1.87
CA THR A 38 -11.21 6.58 -2.03
C THR A 38 -12.61 6.19 -2.47
N ARG A 39 -13.65 6.88 -1.98
CA ARG A 39 -15.04 6.66 -2.40
C ARG A 39 -15.26 7.04 -3.87
N GLU A 40 -14.77 8.21 -4.30
CA GLU A 40 -14.90 8.64 -5.69
C GLU A 40 -14.11 7.74 -6.64
N LEU A 41 -12.87 7.40 -6.29
CA LEU A 41 -12.07 6.46 -7.06
C LEU A 41 -12.77 5.09 -7.16
N SER A 42 -13.41 4.64 -6.10
CA SER A 42 -14.16 3.38 -6.09
C SER A 42 -15.37 3.38 -7.01
N LYS A 43 -16.02 4.51 -7.20
CA LYS A 43 -17.15 4.64 -8.15
C LYS A 43 -16.67 4.61 -9.60
N LEU A 44 -15.56 5.27 -9.88
CA LEU A 44 -15.08 5.52 -11.24
C LEU A 44 -14.19 4.41 -11.78
N SER A 45 -13.50 3.66 -10.90
CA SER A 45 -12.59 2.57 -11.26
C SER A 45 -13.16 1.21 -10.92
N GLY A 46 -12.87 0.22 -11.78
CA GLY A 46 -13.38 -1.15 -11.66
C GLY A 46 -12.48 -2.11 -10.86
N PHE A 47 -11.63 -1.62 -9.95
CA PHE A 47 -10.77 -2.48 -9.13
C PHE A 47 -11.55 -3.31 -8.10
N LYS A 48 -11.00 -4.44 -7.66
CA LYS A 48 -11.51 -5.21 -6.54
C LYS A 48 -10.94 -4.71 -5.21
N ASN A 49 -9.65 -4.42 -5.18
CA ASN A 49 -8.92 -3.95 -4.01
C ASN A 49 -8.07 -2.72 -4.34
N LEU A 50 -8.01 -1.79 -3.41
CA LEU A 50 -7.18 -0.58 -3.44
C LEU A 50 -6.30 -0.55 -2.20
N ILE A 51 -5.00 -0.30 -2.37
CA ILE A 51 -4.09 0.13 -1.30
C ILE A 51 -3.59 1.52 -1.67
N LEU A 52 -4.17 2.55 -1.07
CA LEU A 52 -3.76 3.94 -1.26
C LEU A 52 -2.57 4.25 -0.38
N LYS A 53 -1.43 4.61 -0.98
CA LYS A 53 -0.19 4.98 -0.28
C LYS A 53 -0.24 6.44 0.16
N LEU A 54 0.05 6.70 1.44
CA LEU A 54 0.02 8.03 2.06
C LEU A 54 1.41 8.49 2.56
N GLY A 55 2.48 7.89 2.06
CA GLY A 55 3.84 8.16 2.51
C GLY A 55 4.04 7.75 3.97
N GLU A 56 4.59 8.64 4.79
CA GLU A 56 4.86 8.39 6.21
C GLU A 56 3.60 8.07 7.03
N ARG A 57 2.42 8.47 6.54
CA ARG A 57 1.13 8.15 7.18
C ARG A 57 0.70 6.69 6.97
N GLY A 58 1.45 5.91 6.18
CA GLY A 58 1.13 4.51 5.88
C GLY A 58 0.18 4.35 4.70
N THR A 59 -0.85 3.51 4.85
CA THR A 59 -1.78 3.17 3.76
C THR A 59 -3.24 3.19 4.22
N VAL A 60 -4.15 3.44 3.27
CA VAL A 60 -5.58 3.17 3.42
C VAL A 60 -5.98 2.10 2.40
N THR A 61 -6.58 1.04 2.88
CA THR A 61 -7.03 -0.10 2.05
C THR A 61 -8.55 -0.09 1.93
N VAL A 62 -9.04 -0.29 0.71
CA VAL A 62 -10.46 -0.47 0.42
C VAL A 62 -10.65 -1.75 -0.40
N SER A 63 -11.56 -2.63 0.04
CA SER A 63 -11.94 -3.83 -0.69
C SER A 63 -13.44 -3.80 -1.00
N LYS A 64 -13.78 -4.05 -2.25
CA LYS A 64 -15.19 -4.16 -2.70
C LYS A 64 -15.75 -5.56 -2.49
N GLN A 65 -14.89 -6.56 -2.23
CA GLN A 65 -15.30 -7.97 -2.13
C GLN A 65 -15.93 -8.35 -0.79
N ASN A 66 -15.52 -7.70 0.30
CA ASN A 66 -15.95 -8.02 1.67
C ASN A 66 -16.79 -6.88 2.26
N ASN A 67 -18.02 -6.68 1.79
CA ASN A 67 -18.92 -5.65 2.29
C ASN A 67 -18.30 -4.25 2.41
N SER A 68 -17.45 -3.88 1.44
CA SER A 68 -16.74 -2.59 1.41
C SER A 68 -15.82 -2.38 2.63
N LEU A 69 -15.01 -3.38 2.96
CA LEU A 69 -14.00 -3.27 4.02
C LEU A 69 -13.07 -2.08 3.74
N SER A 70 -12.93 -1.20 4.72
CA SER A 70 -11.97 -0.09 4.68
C SER A 70 -11.22 -0.01 6.01
N PHE A 71 -9.88 0.10 5.94
CA PHE A 71 -9.02 0.23 7.12
C PHE A 71 -7.73 0.99 6.79
N ALA A 72 -7.13 1.59 7.81
CA ALA A 72 -5.83 2.24 7.72
C ALA A 72 -4.75 1.37 8.38
N THR A 73 -3.54 1.40 7.81
CA THR A 73 -2.35 0.73 8.37
C THR A 73 -1.24 1.79 8.49
N PRO A 74 -0.62 1.95 9.66
CA PRO A 74 0.48 2.88 9.82
C PRO A 74 1.71 2.45 9.01
N SER A 75 2.63 3.37 8.79
CA SER A 75 3.93 3.03 8.21
C SER A 75 4.73 2.17 9.17
N PHE A 76 5.38 1.12 8.65
CA PHE A 76 6.30 0.27 9.40
C PHE A 76 7.77 0.72 9.27
N ALA A 77 8.05 1.74 8.45
CA ALA A 77 9.39 2.31 8.33
C ALA A 77 9.72 3.14 9.58
N LYS A 78 10.88 2.87 10.22
CA LYS A 78 11.39 3.63 11.36
C LYS A 78 12.21 4.83 10.89
N ASN A 79 13.05 4.63 9.89
CA ASN A 79 13.90 5.66 9.29
C ASN A 79 13.84 5.54 7.77
N VAL A 80 13.35 6.56 7.10
CA VAL A 80 13.33 6.59 5.63
C VAL A 80 14.67 7.12 5.13
N ILE A 81 15.44 6.27 4.48
CA ILE A 81 16.73 6.61 3.83
C ILE A 81 16.46 6.95 2.37
N ASP A 82 15.77 6.07 1.65
CA ASP A 82 15.39 6.26 0.26
C ASP A 82 14.00 5.63 0.01
N ALA A 83 13.09 6.39 -0.57
CA ALA A 83 11.74 5.91 -0.87
C ALA A 83 11.59 5.34 -2.30
N VAL A 84 12.66 5.36 -3.09
CA VAL A 84 12.66 4.80 -4.45
C VAL A 84 12.54 3.28 -4.38
N GLY A 85 11.60 2.72 -5.15
CA GLY A 85 11.34 1.27 -5.13
C GLY A 85 10.29 0.79 -4.12
N ALA A 86 10.04 1.54 -3.04
CA ALA A 86 9.11 1.12 -1.99
C ALA A 86 7.69 0.81 -2.50
N GLY A 87 7.21 1.57 -3.48
CA GLY A 87 5.91 1.32 -4.11
C GLY A 87 5.87 0.03 -4.93
N ASP A 88 6.96 -0.31 -5.59
CA ASP A 88 7.10 -1.55 -6.36
C ASP A 88 7.24 -2.75 -5.43
N ALA A 89 7.98 -2.63 -4.33
CA ALA A 89 8.07 -3.64 -3.28
C ALA A 89 6.70 -3.92 -2.65
N LEU A 90 5.93 -2.87 -2.31
CA LEU A 90 4.56 -3.01 -1.80
C LEU A 90 3.68 -3.78 -2.78
N LEU A 91 3.65 -3.36 -4.05
CA LEU A 91 2.84 -4.01 -5.08
C LEU A 91 3.23 -5.47 -5.28
N ALA A 92 4.52 -5.77 -5.36
CA ALA A 92 5.02 -7.13 -5.59
C ALA A 92 4.59 -8.08 -4.47
N TYR A 93 4.86 -7.74 -3.21
CA TYR A 93 4.53 -8.59 -2.07
C TYR A 93 3.02 -8.69 -1.80
N ALA A 94 2.28 -7.59 -1.95
CA ALA A 94 0.82 -7.62 -1.83
C ALA A 94 0.18 -8.47 -2.91
N SER A 95 0.65 -8.41 -4.15
CA SER A 95 0.16 -9.22 -5.27
C SER A 95 0.44 -10.69 -5.07
N LEU A 96 1.65 -11.06 -4.62
CA LEU A 96 2.00 -12.45 -4.30
C LEU A 96 1.12 -13.00 -3.18
N CYS A 97 0.87 -12.20 -2.15
CA CYS A 97 0.02 -12.58 -1.03
C CYS A 97 -1.43 -12.86 -1.49
N LEU A 98 -2.00 -11.98 -2.31
CA LEU A 98 -3.35 -12.19 -2.89
C LEU A 98 -3.39 -13.39 -3.84
N ALA A 99 -2.37 -13.57 -4.68
CA ALA A 99 -2.28 -14.71 -5.59
C ALA A 99 -2.19 -16.06 -4.85
N SER A 100 -1.73 -16.04 -3.60
CA SER A 100 -1.69 -17.20 -2.70
C SER A 100 -2.99 -17.38 -1.89
N ASN A 101 -4.10 -16.79 -2.34
CA ASN A 101 -5.43 -16.85 -1.71
C ASN A 101 -5.51 -16.29 -0.28
N ASN A 102 -4.61 -15.37 0.09
CA ASN A 102 -4.67 -14.68 1.37
C ASN A 102 -5.61 -13.46 1.31
N SER A 103 -5.94 -12.93 2.49
CA SER A 103 -6.80 -11.76 2.62
C SER A 103 -6.11 -10.48 2.16
N ILE A 104 -6.91 -9.46 1.78
CA ILE A 104 -6.38 -8.13 1.48
C ILE A 104 -5.70 -7.49 2.71
N VAL A 105 -6.13 -7.83 3.92
CA VAL A 105 -5.48 -7.39 5.17
C VAL A 105 -4.06 -7.92 5.23
N SER A 106 -3.87 -9.23 5.04
CA SER A 106 -2.54 -9.86 5.01
C SER A 106 -1.68 -9.30 3.88
N ALA A 107 -2.28 -9.09 2.70
CA ALA A 107 -1.59 -8.52 1.54
C ALA A 107 -1.09 -7.10 1.79
N ASN A 108 -1.93 -6.24 2.40
CA ASN A 108 -1.52 -4.88 2.74
C ASN A 108 -0.41 -4.86 3.80
N ILE A 109 -0.54 -5.67 4.86
CA ILE A 109 0.49 -5.74 5.91
C ILE A 109 1.82 -6.21 5.31
N LEU A 110 1.83 -7.31 4.55
CA LEU A 110 3.06 -7.83 3.95
C LEU A 110 3.68 -6.85 2.95
N GLY A 111 2.87 -6.22 2.10
CA GLY A 111 3.32 -5.20 1.16
C GLY A 111 3.87 -3.96 1.87
N SER A 112 3.23 -3.51 2.96
CA SER A 112 3.69 -2.36 3.74
C SER A 112 5.00 -2.66 4.50
N ILE A 113 5.20 -3.90 4.96
CA ILE A 113 6.47 -4.34 5.54
C ILE A 113 7.58 -4.36 4.47
N ALA A 114 7.29 -4.86 3.28
CA ALA A 114 8.24 -4.85 2.17
C ALA A 114 8.64 -3.41 1.78
N ALA A 115 7.67 -2.51 1.68
CA ALA A 115 7.93 -1.09 1.42
C ALA A 115 8.81 -0.46 2.52
N ALA A 116 8.57 -0.79 3.78
CA ALA A 116 9.39 -0.31 4.90
C ALA A 116 10.83 -0.82 4.81
N CYS A 117 11.05 -2.09 4.47
CA CYS A 117 12.39 -2.63 4.25
C CYS A 117 13.12 -1.88 3.13
N GLU A 118 12.44 -1.59 2.01
CA GLU A 118 13.02 -0.83 0.90
C GLU A 118 13.39 0.60 1.31
N CYS A 119 12.48 1.30 2.00
CA CYS A 119 12.72 2.67 2.46
C CYS A 119 13.90 2.80 3.44
N GLU A 120 14.26 1.76 4.17
CA GLU A 120 15.32 1.75 5.17
C GLU A 120 16.70 1.37 4.57
N MET A 121 16.76 1.16 3.25
CA MET A 121 18.00 0.86 2.53
C MET A 121 18.39 2.01 1.61
N GLU A 122 19.68 2.12 1.33
CA GLU A 122 20.20 3.03 0.32
C GLU A 122 20.20 2.36 -1.05
N GLY A 123 19.59 3.03 -2.03
CA GLY A 123 19.45 2.53 -3.39
C GLY A 123 18.33 1.51 -3.58
N ASN A 124 18.01 1.23 -4.84
CA ASN A 124 16.95 0.30 -5.21
C ASN A 124 17.43 -1.15 -5.11
N ILE A 125 17.35 -1.75 -3.93
CA ILE A 125 17.79 -3.12 -3.64
C ILE A 125 16.56 -4.01 -3.47
N SER A 126 16.53 -5.13 -4.21
CA SER A 126 15.40 -6.07 -4.10
C SER A 126 15.21 -6.59 -2.67
N VAL A 127 14.02 -6.40 -2.13
CA VAL A 127 13.65 -6.89 -0.79
C VAL A 127 13.63 -8.41 -0.78
N LYS A 128 14.43 -9.01 0.11
CA LYS A 128 14.54 -10.47 0.27
C LYS A 128 13.59 -10.95 1.38
N ARG A 129 13.20 -12.23 1.30
CA ARG A 129 12.35 -12.88 2.32
C ARG A 129 12.94 -12.76 3.74
N SER A 130 14.26 -12.91 3.89
CA SER A 130 14.92 -12.78 5.20
C SER A 130 14.67 -11.41 5.84
N MET A 131 14.75 -10.33 5.05
CA MET A 131 14.53 -8.96 5.51
C MET A 131 13.10 -8.76 6.02
N ILE A 132 12.11 -9.35 5.34
CA ILE A 132 10.71 -9.32 5.77
C ILE A 132 10.56 -10.03 7.12
N ILE A 133 11.16 -11.22 7.28
CA ILE A 133 11.11 -12.01 8.52
C ILE A 133 11.77 -11.24 9.66
N ASP A 134 12.94 -10.66 9.44
CA ASP A 134 13.65 -9.87 10.44
C ASP A 134 12.82 -8.65 10.88
N LYS A 135 12.21 -7.95 9.92
CA LYS A 135 11.33 -6.80 10.19
C LYS A 135 10.10 -7.20 11.01
N ILE A 136 9.46 -8.33 10.69
CA ILE A 136 8.32 -8.86 11.47
C ILE A 136 8.76 -9.15 12.90
N ASN A 137 9.88 -9.84 13.08
CA ASN A 137 10.41 -10.16 14.41
C ASN A 137 10.70 -8.90 15.26
N ASP A 138 11.22 -7.84 14.61
CA ASP A 138 11.49 -6.57 15.30
C ASP A 138 10.20 -5.83 15.67
N LEU A 139 9.18 -5.87 14.83
CA LEU A 139 7.87 -5.30 15.13
C LEU A 139 7.20 -6.05 16.29
N GLU A 140 7.26 -7.38 16.30
CA GLU A 140 6.73 -8.19 17.41
C GLU A 140 7.43 -7.89 18.73
N LYS A 141 8.76 -7.79 18.74
CA LYS A 141 9.52 -7.41 19.95
C LYS A 141 9.08 -6.04 20.46
N SER A 142 8.94 -5.06 19.56
CA SER A 142 8.54 -3.70 19.92
C SER A 142 7.12 -3.67 20.52
N SER A 143 6.20 -4.51 20.04
CA SER A 143 4.83 -4.57 20.54
C SER A 143 4.73 -5.20 21.93
N LYS A 144 5.61 -6.15 22.27
CA LYS A 144 5.62 -6.82 23.58
C LYS A 144 6.07 -5.93 24.75
N PHE A 145 6.73 -4.81 24.46
CA PHE A 145 7.19 -3.86 25.47
C PHE A 145 6.22 -2.69 25.75
N ASN A 146 5.11 -2.62 25.02
CA ASN A 146 4.10 -1.55 25.14
C ASN A 146 2.81 -1.98 25.85
N ILE A 147 2.87 -3.04 26.68
CA ILE A 147 1.74 -3.50 27.52
C ILE A 147 1.99 -3.08 28.97
#